data_1e632119f4358d93cf9fce3223ef4dd7
#
_entry.id   1e632119f4358d93cf9fce3223ef4dd7
#
_cell.length_a   1.000
_cell.length_b   1.000
_cell.length_c   1.000
_cell.angle_alpha   90.00
_cell.angle_beta   90.00
_cell.angle_gamma   90.00
#
_symmetry.space_group_name_H-M   'P 1'
#
loop_
_entity.id
_entity.type
_entity.pdbx_description
1 polymer ?
#
loop_
_entity_poly.entity_id
_entity_poly.type
_entity_poly.pdbx_seq_one_letter_code
_entity_poly.pdbx_strand_id
1 'polypeptide(L)'
;MTQFEGMRIAGRYEVREHIATGGMASVFKTWDHRVERLVAIKVLRSLDKNDLRAVERFRREARAAAALAHPNAVTIYDFIEELSQYFLVMEYIHGPTLKKEIIDRRHLHALETLEIAAQVCAVLQVAHTRGFIHRDIKPQNIMLVSTNVTTPGVNNLLVKLTDFGIVRVAEDAGLTNSGIVLGTADYLSPEQARGEKLTASSDLYSLGVVMFEMLAGRPPFIGPTAVSIAMQHASTYPPSLHQFNPNIPPALEQIVVKVLEKEPGDRFLSAAEMQQALRQCAKDLRQQARQHQTIPSPQLAPRNYPLDAGNQGQFHPPGYGHH
;
A
#
# COMPACT_ATOMS: atom_id res chain seq x y z
N MET A 1 23.16 13.22 15.13
CA MET A 1 22.55 12.40 16.17
C MET A 1 21.25 13.07 16.55
N THR A 2 20.13 12.34 16.49
CA THR A 2 18.83 12.88 16.92
C THR A 2 18.79 12.92 18.44
N GLN A 3 18.06 13.87 19.01
CA GLN A 3 17.95 14.12 20.48
C GLN A 3 17.56 12.88 21.32
N PHE A 4 17.12 11.79 20.69
CA PHE A 4 16.57 10.60 21.35
C PHE A 4 17.47 9.35 21.26
N GLU A 5 18.51 9.31 20.43
CA GLU A 5 19.38 8.13 20.30
C GLU A 5 20.12 7.82 21.59
N GLY A 6 20.02 6.57 22.07
CA GLY A 6 20.56 6.11 23.33
C GLY A 6 19.69 6.43 24.58
N MET A 7 18.62 7.21 24.41
CA MET A 7 17.70 7.54 25.50
C MET A 7 16.80 6.34 25.85
N ARG A 8 16.43 6.21 27.12
CA ARG A 8 15.42 5.26 27.59
C ARG A 8 14.11 5.98 27.90
N ILE A 9 13.06 5.66 27.15
CA ILE A 9 11.70 6.14 27.37
C ILE A 9 11.04 5.24 28.42
N ALA A 10 10.42 5.86 29.43
CA ALA A 10 9.79 5.18 30.57
C ALA A 10 10.71 4.16 31.29
N GLY A 11 12.04 4.38 31.26
CA GLY A 11 13.01 3.45 31.85
C GLY A 11 13.07 2.06 31.17
N ARG A 12 12.28 1.82 30.13
CA ARG A 12 12.03 0.51 29.51
C ARG A 12 12.48 0.43 28.07
N TYR A 13 12.21 1.45 27.26
CA TYR A 13 12.37 1.43 25.82
C TYR A 13 13.62 2.18 25.40
N GLU A 14 14.66 1.48 24.96
CA GLU A 14 15.92 2.06 24.49
C GLU A 14 15.85 2.41 23.02
N VAL A 15 15.97 3.69 22.67
CA VAL A 15 15.98 4.19 21.30
C VAL A 15 17.28 3.81 20.62
N ARG A 16 17.21 3.04 19.51
CA ARG A 16 18.38 2.55 18.77
C ARG A 16 18.64 3.27 17.47
N GLU A 17 17.57 3.59 16.74
CA GLU A 17 17.69 4.11 15.37
C GLU A 17 16.50 5.00 15.04
N HIS A 18 16.75 6.09 14.35
CA HIS A 18 15.72 6.93 13.78
C HIS A 18 15.25 6.33 12.44
N ILE A 19 13.94 6.02 12.30
CA ILE A 19 13.36 5.42 11.08
C ILE A 19 12.86 6.50 10.13
N ALA A 20 12.04 7.42 10.63
CA ALA A 20 11.38 8.41 9.79
C ALA A 20 10.99 9.66 10.58
N THR A 21 10.96 10.80 9.88
CA THR A 21 10.42 12.06 10.37
C THR A 21 9.29 12.52 9.45
N GLY A 22 8.11 12.73 10.01
CA GLY A 22 6.99 13.44 9.38
C GLY A 22 6.78 14.82 9.97
N GLY A 23 5.83 15.58 9.45
CA GLY A 23 5.53 16.94 9.92
C GLY A 23 5.23 17.03 11.42
N MET A 24 4.56 16.02 11.99
CA MET A 24 4.04 16.04 13.36
C MET A 24 4.64 14.97 14.27
N ALA A 25 5.37 14.00 13.73
CA ALA A 25 5.90 12.90 14.50
C ALA A 25 7.23 12.41 13.94
N SER A 26 8.03 11.80 14.83
CA SER A 26 9.20 11.00 14.45
C SER A 26 9.00 9.57 14.89
N VAL A 27 9.48 8.62 14.10
CA VAL A 27 9.39 7.19 14.39
C VAL A 27 10.80 6.65 14.63
N PHE A 28 10.96 5.87 15.69
CA PHE A 28 12.21 5.28 16.10
C PHE A 28 12.09 3.77 16.26
N LYS A 29 13.12 3.06 15.86
CA LYS A 29 13.34 1.65 16.20
C LYS A 29 13.89 1.58 17.61
N THR A 30 13.27 0.79 18.45
CA THR A 30 13.49 0.82 19.89
C THR A 30 13.53 -0.61 20.43
N TRP A 31 14.33 -0.85 21.45
CA TRP A 31 14.40 -2.12 22.15
C TRP A 31 13.58 -2.08 23.45
N ASP A 32 12.64 -2.99 23.61
CA ASP A 32 11.88 -3.18 24.85
C ASP A 32 12.65 -4.14 25.76
N HIS A 33 13.29 -3.61 26.80
CA HIS A 33 14.10 -4.40 27.73
C HIS A 33 13.27 -5.34 28.63
N ARG A 34 11.95 -5.12 28.75
CA ARG A 34 11.11 -5.95 29.63
C ARG A 34 10.71 -7.27 28.99
N VAL A 35 10.48 -7.27 27.68
CA VAL A 35 10.04 -8.43 26.92
C VAL A 35 11.01 -8.81 25.79
N GLU A 36 12.20 -8.18 25.77
CA GLU A 36 13.35 -8.48 24.91
C GLU A 36 12.98 -8.55 23.42
N ARG A 37 12.33 -7.49 22.91
CA ARG A 37 11.95 -7.40 21.50
C ARG A 37 12.13 -6.01 20.90
N LEU A 38 12.20 -5.95 19.58
CA LEU A 38 12.11 -4.71 18.84
C LEU A 38 10.66 -4.21 18.79
N VAL A 39 10.52 -2.90 18.99
CA VAL A 39 9.26 -2.16 18.84
C VAL A 39 9.53 -0.89 18.04
N ALA A 40 8.50 -0.31 17.44
CA ALA A 40 8.56 1.04 16.89
C ALA A 40 7.91 2.00 17.88
N ILE A 41 8.56 3.15 18.10
CA ILE A 41 7.99 4.23 18.92
C ILE A 41 7.79 5.45 18.06
N LYS A 42 6.53 5.91 17.98
CA LYS A 42 6.16 7.18 17.35
C LYS A 42 6.09 8.26 18.41
N VAL A 43 6.96 9.26 18.28
CA VAL A 43 7.04 10.43 19.15
C VAL A 43 6.26 11.57 18.52
N LEU A 44 5.28 12.10 19.22
CA LEU A 44 4.47 13.21 18.75
C LEU A 44 5.09 14.54 19.15
N ARG A 45 5.31 15.43 18.19
CA ARG A 45 6.07 16.66 18.40
C ARG A 45 5.26 17.85 18.94
N SER A 46 3.96 17.89 18.72
CA SER A 46 3.16 19.04 19.07
C SER A 46 1.69 18.72 19.30
N LEU A 47 1.37 18.30 20.51
CA LEU A 47 0.05 18.59 21.04
C LEU A 47 0.24 19.81 21.94
N ASP A 48 -0.49 20.91 21.66
CA ASP A 48 -0.54 22.02 22.62
C ASP A 48 -1.12 21.46 23.93
N LYS A 49 -0.30 21.46 24.98
CA LYS A 49 -0.67 20.94 26.29
C LYS A 49 -1.86 21.70 26.90
N ASN A 50 -2.06 22.92 26.44
CA ASN A 50 -3.16 23.77 26.90
C ASN A 50 -4.48 23.41 26.19
N ASP A 51 -4.45 22.69 25.05
CA ASP A 51 -5.64 22.14 24.42
C ASP A 51 -5.97 20.74 25.01
N LEU A 52 -6.54 20.71 26.20
CA LEU A 52 -6.99 19.50 26.86
C LEU A 52 -7.95 18.67 26.00
N ARG A 53 -8.72 19.30 25.11
CA ARG A 53 -9.64 18.61 24.22
C ARG A 53 -8.89 17.86 23.12
N ALA A 54 -7.83 18.45 22.57
CA ALA A 54 -6.98 17.78 21.57
C ALA A 54 -6.28 16.55 22.18
N VAL A 55 -5.74 16.70 23.39
CA VAL A 55 -5.11 15.58 24.12
C VAL A 55 -6.09 14.44 24.40
N GLU A 56 -7.31 14.77 24.84
CA GLU A 56 -8.32 13.75 25.15
C GLU A 56 -8.84 13.05 23.87
N ARG A 57 -9.04 13.77 22.77
CA ARG A 57 -9.36 13.19 21.48
C ARG A 57 -8.25 12.23 21.04
N PHE A 58 -7.00 12.67 21.12
CA PHE A 58 -5.85 11.84 20.77
C PHE A 58 -5.78 10.54 21.59
N ARG A 59 -5.94 10.63 22.92
CA ARG A 59 -5.99 9.45 23.80
C ARG A 59 -7.12 8.48 23.42
N ARG A 60 -8.30 9.02 23.07
CA ARG A 60 -9.45 8.20 22.65
C ARG A 60 -9.14 7.46 21.34
N GLU A 61 -8.52 8.12 20.39
CA GLU A 61 -8.17 7.49 19.11
C GLU A 61 -7.03 6.47 19.23
N ALA A 62 -6.02 6.77 20.03
CA ALA A 62 -4.98 5.80 20.34
C ALA A 62 -5.56 4.52 20.99
N ARG A 63 -6.52 4.65 21.90
CA ARG A 63 -7.23 3.51 22.50
C ARG A 63 -8.07 2.75 21.45
N ALA A 64 -8.77 3.47 20.57
CA ALA A 64 -9.57 2.84 19.51
C ALA A 64 -8.68 2.08 18.51
N ALA A 65 -7.56 2.65 18.13
CA ALA A 65 -6.58 1.99 17.26
C ALA A 65 -5.93 0.77 17.97
N ALA A 66 -5.63 0.87 19.27
CA ALA A 66 -5.11 -0.26 20.05
C ALA A 66 -6.12 -1.41 20.19
N ALA A 67 -7.42 -1.11 20.16
CA ALA A 67 -8.46 -2.12 20.17
C ALA A 67 -8.66 -2.83 18.82
N LEU A 68 -8.03 -2.34 17.74
CA LEU A 68 -8.15 -2.92 16.40
C LEU A 68 -7.22 -4.13 16.25
N ALA A 69 -7.68 -5.30 16.67
CA ALA A 69 -6.96 -6.56 16.46
C ALA A 69 -7.28 -7.13 15.06
N HIS A 70 -6.32 -7.03 14.14
CA HIS A 70 -6.42 -7.59 12.78
C HIS A 70 -5.02 -7.91 12.25
N PRO A 71 -4.81 -9.03 11.53
CA PRO A 71 -3.48 -9.38 11.00
C PRO A 71 -2.89 -8.31 10.07
N ASN A 72 -3.75 -7.58 9.36
CA ASN A 72 -3.35 -6.50 8.47
C ASN A 72 -3.32 -5.10 9.14
N ALA A 73 -3.47 -4.99 10.45
CA ALA A 73 -3.24 -3.77 11.20
C ALA A 73 -1.90 -3.83 11.95
N VAL A 74 -1.21 -2.69 12.09
CA VAL A 74 -0.12 -2.59 13.05
C VAL A 74 -0.68 -2.76 14.46
N THR A 75 -0.03 -3.57 15.28
CA THR A 75 -0.43 -3.77 16.67
C THR A 75 0.12 -2.63 17.53
N ILE A 76 -0.74 -1.93 18.25
CA ILE A 76 -0.35 -0.94 19.25
C ILE A 76 -0.19 -1.67 20.59
N TYR A 77 0.96 -1.50 21.24
CA TYR A 77 1.31 -2.18 22.49
C TYR A 77 1.10 -1.31 23.72
N ASP A 78 1.41 -0.01 23.60
CA ASP A 78 1.37 0.90 24.74
C ASP A 78 1.24 2.35 24.29
N PHE A 79 0.79 3.19 25.20
CA PHE A 79 0.74 4.64 25.06
C PHE A 79 1.32 5.27 26.32
N ILE A 80 2.41 6.01 26.17
CA ILE A 80 3.20 6.58 27.27
C ILE A 80 3.13 8.10 27.18
N GLU A 81 2.97 8.72 28.34
CA GLU A 81 3.13 10.16 28.54
C GLU A 81 4.29 10.39 29.51
N GLU A 82 5.37 10.98 29.02
CA GLU A 82 6.55 11.27 29.81
C GLU A 82 7.17 12.60 29.36
N LEU A 83 7.65 13.40 30.33
CA LEU A 83 8.28 14.72 30.09
C LEU A 83 7.45 15.61 29.15
N SER A 84 6.13 15.51 29.25
CA SER A 84 5.19 16.26 28.44
C SER A 84 5.26 15.92 26.94
N GLN A 85 5.73 14.75 26.59
CA GLN A 85 5.69 14.17 25.25
C GLN A 85 4.82 12.92 25.26
N TYR A 86 4.27 12.59 24.11
CA TYR A 86 3.42 11.43 23.91
C TYR A 86 4.14 10.44 23.00
N PHE A 87 4.19 9.19 23.45
CA PHE A 87 4.86 8.09 22.79
C PHE A 87 3.86 6.97 22.52
N LEU A 88 3.73 6.59 21.24
CA LEU A 88 2.94 5.44 20.84
C LEU A 88 3.89 4.28 20.56
N VAL A 89 3.81 3.23 21.38
CA VAL A 89 4.61 2.02 21.23
C VAL A 89 3.84 1.01 20.39
N MET A 90 4.43 0.55 19.30
CA MET A 90 3.77 -0.33 18.35
C MET A 90 4.70 -1.42 17.80
N GLU A 91 4.13 -2.38 17.12
CA GLU A 91 4.82 -3.43 16.41
C GLU A 91 5.89 -2.84 15.47
N TYR A 92 7.14 -3.33 15.60
CA TYR A 92 8.17 -3.03 14.61
C TYR A 92 8.00 -3.97 13.42
N ILE A 93 7.74 -3.41 12.25
CA ILE A 93 7.48 -4.17 11.04
C ILE A 93 8.77 -4.26 10.23
N HIS A 94 9.22 -5.50 9.97
CA HIS A 94 10.35 -5.79 9.12
C HIS A 94 9.91 -5.86 7.66
N GLY A 95 10.09 -4.76 6.92
CA GLY A 95 9.73 -4.70 5.50
C GLY A 95 9.73 -3.27 4.97
N PRO A 96 9.69 -3.11 3.65
CA PRO A 96 9.58 -1.82 3.01
C PRO A 96 8.16 -1.25 3.11
N THR A 97 8.03 0.06 2.95
CA THR A 97 6.74 0.69 2.67
C THR A 97 6.33 0.39 1.22
N LEU A 98 5.03 0.37 0.94
CA LEU A 98 4.52 0.28 -0.43
C LEU A 98 5.04 1.43 -1.31
N LYS A 99 5.26 2.62 -0.72
CA LYS A 99 5.85 3.76 -1.46
C LYS A 99 7.24 3.43 -1.97
N LYS A 100 8.08 2.81 -1.14
CA LYS A 100 9.42 2.38 -1.55
C LYS A 100 9.36 1.36 -2.69
N GLU A 101 8.49 0.37 -2.60
CA GLU A 101 8.31 -0.63 -3.66
C GLU A 101 7.85 -0.01 -4.99
N ILE A 102 6.92 0.96 -4.95
CA ILE A 102 6.49 1.67 -6.16
C ILE A 102 7.65 2.46 -6.78
N ILE A 103 8.45 3.15 -5.96
CA ILE A 103 9.61 3.92 -6.44
C ILE A 103 10.66 2.99 -7.07
N ASP A 104 11.01 1.90 -6.38
CA ASP A 104 12.07 0.97 -6.81
C ASP A 104 11.68 0.21 -8.09
N ARG A 105 10.42 -0.17 -8.22
CA ARG A 105 9.90 -1.00 -9.32
C ARG A 105 9.16 -0.21 -10.41
N ARG A 106 8.91 1.07 -10.19
CA ARG A 106 8.11 2.01 -11.01
C ARG A 106 6.62 1.70 -11.00
N HIS A 107 6.21 0.46 -11.15
CA HIS A 107 4.81 0.01 -11.04
C HIS A 107 4.77 -1.43 -10.55
N LEU A 108 3.62 -1.85 -10.02
CA LEU A 108 3.35 -3.20 -9.57
C LEU A 108 2.48 -3.96 -10.57
N HIS A 109 2.54 -5.29 -10.53
CA HIS A 109 1.67 -6.13 -11.36
C HIS A 109 0.21 -6.10 -10.89
N ALA A 110 -0.72 -6.33 -11.84
CA ALA A 110 -2.16 -6.31 -11.58
C ALA A 110 -2.57 -7.24 -10.43
N LEU A 111 -2.11 -8.49 -10.42
CA LEU A 111 -2.45 -9.46 -9.36
C LEU A 111 -1.90 -9.05 -7.99
N GLU A 112 -0.72 -8.47 -7.94
CA GLU A 112 -0.11 -7.98 -6.70
C GLU A 112 -0.88 -6.76 -6.16
N THR A 113 -1.25 -5.82 -7.03
CA THR A 113 -2.09 -4.67 -6.69
C THR A 113 -3.43 -5.11 -6.10
N LEU A 114 -4.09 -6.09 -6.72
CA LEU A 114 -5.35 -6.65 -6.24
C LEU A 114 -5.19 -7.30 -4.86
N GLU A 115 -4.12 -8.05 -4.63
CA GLU A 115 -3.84 -8.71 -3.35
C GLU A 115 -3.58 -7.70 -2.23
N ILE A 116 -2.73 -6.70 -2.47
CA ILE A 116 -2.43 -5.63 -1.51
C ILE A 116 -3.72 -4.87 -1.16
N ALA A 117 -4.47 -4.42 -2.16
CA ALA A 117 -5.70 -3.66 -1.94
C ALA A 117 -6.76 -4.50 -1.19
N ALA A 118 -6.91 -5.80 -1.50
CA ALA A 118 -7.83 -6.68 -0.80
C ALA A 118 -7.48 -6.87 0.68
N GLN A 119 -6.20 -6.92 1.04
CA GLN A 119 -5.76 -6.99 2.43
C GLN A 119 -5.98 -5.66 3.18
N VAL A 120 -5.78 -4.51 2.52
CA VAL A 120 -6.12 -3.20 3.09
C VAL A 120 -7.64 -3.09 3.30
N CYS A 121 -8.47 -3.51 2.33
CA CYS A 121 -9.92 -3.56 2.51
C CYS A 121 -10.35 -4.41 3.71
N ALA A 122 -9.66 -5.53 3.99
CA ALA A 122 -9.99 -6.40 5.12
C ALA A 122 -9.87 -5.65 6.46
N VAL A 123 -8.78 -4.93 6.68
CA VAL A 123 -8.61 -4.16 7.91
C VAL A 123 -9.51 -2.93 7.96
N LEU A 124 -9.72 -2.24 6.82
CA LEU A 124 -10.65 -1.10 6.75
C LEU A 124 -12.08 -1.53 7.10
N GLN A 125 -12.54 -2.71 6.64
CA GLN A 125 -13.87 -3.22 7.00
C GLN A 125 -14.04 -3.37 8.51
N VAL A 126 -13.04 -3.91 9.20
CA VAL A 126 -13.08 -4.04 10.67
C VAL A 126 -13.07 -2.68 11.37
N ALA A 127 -12.27 -1.73 10.88
CA ALA A 127 -12.23 -0.37 11.41
C ALA A 127 -13.57 0.35 11.22
N HIS A 128 -14.11 0.32 10.00
CA HIS A 128 -15.37 0.99 9.64
C HIS A 128 -16.58 0.43 10.40
N THR A 129 -16.64 -0.89 10.62
CA THR A 129 -17.71 -1.52 11.43
C THR A 129 -17.71 -1.01 12.88
N ARG A 130 -16.55 -0.58 13.38
CA ARG A 130 -16.39 0.03 14.72
C ARG A 130 -16.57 1.55 14.71
N GLY A 131 -16.96 2.14 13.57
CA GLY A 131 -17.13 3.59 13.41
C GLY A 131 -15.82 4.35 13.29
N PHE A 132 -14.71 3.66 12.98
CA PHE A 132 -13.39 4.26 12.89
C PHE A 132 -13.00 4.46 11.40
N ILE A 133 -12.68 5.71 11.02
CA ILE A 133 -12.20 6.08 9.68
C ILE A 133 -10.70 6.33 9.77
N HIS A 134 -9.91 5.79 8.83
CA HIS A 134 -8.44 5.89 8.85
C HIS A 134 -7.95 7.30 8.50
N ARG A 135 -8.55 7.96 7.53
CA ARG A 135 -8.31 9.36 7.11
C ARG A 135 -6.96 9.67 6.45
N ASP A 136 -6.01 8.73 6.45
CA ASP A 136 -4.65 8.94 5.90
C ASP A 136 -4.13 7.68 5.18
N ILE A 137 -4.97 7.11 4.28
CA ILE A 137 -4.57 5.99 3.44
C ILE A 137 -3.62 6.50 2.36
N LYS A 138 -2.37 6.00 2.40
CA LYS A 138 -1.31 6.33 1.43
C LYS A 138 -0.24 5.24 1.42
N PRO A 139 0.58 5.13 0.38
CA PRO A 139 1.58 4.05 0.27
C PRO A 139 2.64 4.06 1.37
N GLN A 140 2.92 5.21 1.99
CA GLN A 140 3.84 5.32 3.12
C GLN A 140 3.32 4.61 4.38
N ASN A 141 1.99 4.51 4.54
CA ASN A 141 1.33 3.90 5.68
C ASN A 141 0.98 2.42 5.45
N ILE A 142 1.41 1.84 4.32
CA ILE A 142 1.21 0.44 3.97
C ILE A 142 2.58 -0.24 3.96
N MET A 143 2.81 -1.17 4.89
CA MET A 143 4.05 -1.94 5.00
C MET A 143 3.87 -3.31 4.37
N LEU A 144 4.92 -3.80 3.69
CA LEU A 144 4.92 -5.09 3.02
C LEU A 144 5.87 -6.04 3.75
N VAL A 145 5.34 -7.14 4.26
CA VAL A 145 6.09 -8.16 5.00
C VAL A 145 6.13 -9.43 4.18
N SER A 146 7.34 -9.89 3.82
CA SER A 146 7.51 -11.21 3.22
C SER A 146 7.29 -12.28 4.28
N THR A 147 6.37 -13.21 4.04
CA THR A 147 6.17 -14.35 4.93
C THR A 147 6.91 -15.57 4.38
N ASN A 148 7.56 -16.32 5.27
CA ASN A 148 8.32 -17.53 4.88
C ASN A 148 7.41 -18.74 4.58
N VAL A 149 6.11 -18.54 4.40
CA VAL A 149 5.14 -19.60 4.13
C VAL A 149 5.17 -19.94 2.64
N THR A 150 5.91 -20.99 2.28
CA THR A 150 5.98 -21.50 0.92
C THR A 150 4.78 -22.41 0.60
N THR A 151 3.60 -21.85 0.43
CA THR A 151 2.45 -22.58 -0.11
C THR A 151 2.34 -22.29 -1.61
N PRO A 152 2.41 -23.30 -2.49
CA PRO A 152 2.28 -23.08 -3.92
C PRO A 152 0.97 -22.35 -4.26
N GLY A 153 1.08 -21.21 -4.96
CA GLY A 153 -0.07 -20.39 -5.38
C GLY A 153 -0.60 -19.39 -4.35
N VAL A 154 0.03 -19.28 -3.18
CA VAL A 154 -0.26 -18.22 -2.19
C VAL A 154 0.87 -17.18 -2.28
N ASN A 155 0.51 -15.92 -2.48
CA ASN A 155 1.47 -14.82 -2.36
C ASN A 155 1.93 -14.74 -0.90
N ASN A 156 3.25 -14.88 -0.67
CA ASN A 156 3.89 -14.79 0.65
C ASN A 156 3.98 -13.34 1.15
N LEU A 157 3.00 -12.52 0.82
CA LEU A 157 2.96 -11.10 1.15
C LEU A 157 1.89 -10.82 2.18
N LEU A 158 2.31 -10.38 3.37
CA LEU A 158 1.42 -9.84 4.39
C LEU A 158 1.49 -8.32 4.34
N VAL A 159 0.35 -7.68 4.21
CA VAL A 159 0.21 -6.22 4.27
C VAL A 159 -0.10 -5.79 5.70
N LYS A 160 0.58 -4.76 6.18
CA LYS A 160 0.31 -4.11 7.47
C LYS A 160 -0.02 -2.64 7.26
N LEU A 161 -1.24 -2.24 7.61
CA LEU A 161 -1.66 -0.83 7.61
C LEU A 161 -1.25 -0.18 8.93
N THR A 162 -0.56 0.94 8.83
CA THR A 162 -0.04 1.72 9.96
C THR A 162 -0.73 3.08 10.04
N ASP A 163 -0.49 3.81 11.13
CA ASP A 163 -0.88 5.23 11.26
C ASP A 163 -2.38 5.50 11.08
N PHE A 164 -3.22 4.69 11.72
CA PHE A 164 -4.64 4.98 11.85
C PHE A 164 -4.84 6.38 12.44
N GLY A 165 -5.10 7.35 11.61
CA GLY A 165 -5.46 8.77 11.79
C GLY A 165 -5.28 9.48 13.13
N ILE A 166 -4.56 8.86 14.07
CA ILE A 166 -4.39 9.28 15.47
C ILE A 166 -3.87 10.72 15.59
N VAL A 167 -3.15 11.20 14.58
CA VAL A 167 -2.52 12.53 14.59
C VAL A 167 -3.41 13.61 13.95
N ARG A 168 -4.27 13.26 12.98
CA ARG A 168 -5.09 14.24 12.24
C ARG A 168 -6.24 14.83 13.04
N VAL A 169 -6.66 14.20 14.13
CA VAL A 169 -7.68 14.76 15.02
C VAL A 169 -7.19 15.97 15.80
N ALA A 170 -5.88 16.11 15.98
CA ALA A 170 -5.30 17.35 16.51
C ALA A 170 -5.40 18.51 15.49
N GLU A 171 -5.49 18.22 14.18
CA GLU A 171 -5.60 19.22 13.10
C GLU A 171 -7.05 19.68 12.84
N ASP A 172 -8.05 18.81 13.06
CA ASP A 172 -9.47 19.17 12.82
C ASP A 172 -9.95 20.38 13.66
N ALA A 173 -9.19 20.74 14.69
CA ALA A 173 -9.42 21.98 15.47
C ALA A 173 -8.80 23.23 14.82
N GLY A 174 -7.94 23.10 13.81
CA GLY A 174 -7.16 24.19 13.22
C GLY A 174 -7.20 24.30 11.68
N LEU A 175 -8.02 23.50 10.98
CA LEU A 175 -8.06 23.43 9.51
C LEU A 175 -8.44 24.73 8.79
N THR A 176 -8.86 25.75 9.51
CA THR A 176 -9.17 27.08 8.94
C THR A 176 -7.97 28.03 8.89
N ASN A 177 -6.84 27.75 9.58
CA ASN A 177 -5.74 28.71 9.69
C ASN A 177 -4.32 28.22 9.33
N SER A 178 -4.12 26.96 9.01
CA SER A 178 -2.77 26.44 8.68
C SER A 178 -2.85 25.66 7.39
N GLY A 179 -2.25 26.18 6.34
CA GLY A 179 -2.28 25.65 4.98
C GLY A 179 -2.09 24.14 4.90
N ILE A 180 -2.74 23.51 3.92
CA ILE A 180 -2.60 22.12 3.51
C ILE A 180 -1.12 21.70 3.64
N VAL A 181 -0.83 20.78 4.57
CA VAL A 181 0.55 20.31 4.80
C VAL A 181 1.09 19.68 3.53
N LEU A 182 2.20 20.22 3.06
CA LEU A 182 2.90 19.80 1.84
C LEU A 182 3.21 18.28 1.92
N GLY A 183 2.69 17.48 0.98
CA GLY A 183 3.00 16.05 0.86
C GLY A 183 1.85 15.08 1.10
N THR A 184 0.67 15.54 1.55
CA THR A 184 -0.50 14.67 1.80
C THR A 184 -1.62 14.88 0.78
N ALA A 185 -1.54 15.91 -0.06
CA ALA A 185 -2.60 16.24 -1.01
C ALA A 185 -2.84 15.16 -2.09
N ASP A 186 -1.81 14.38 -2.42
CA ASP A 186 -1.86 13.37 -3.49
C ASP A 186 -2.90 12.26 -3.28
N TYR A 187 -3.34 12.03 -2.04
CA TYR A 187 -4.24 10.93 -1.66
C TYR A 187 -5.53 11.41 -0.99
N LEU A 188 -5.82 12.71 -1.05
CA LEU A 188 -7.04 13.26 -0.46
C LEU A 188 -8.29 12.72 -1.16
N SER A 189 -9.33 12.44 -0.38
CA SER A 189 -10.65 12.22 -0.96
C SER A 189 -11.30 13.56 -1.38
N PRO A 190 -12.28 13.56 -2.30
CA PRO A 190 -13.05 14.76 -2.66
C PRO A 190 -13.64 15.47 -1.44
N GLU A 191 -14.14 14.70 -0.47
CA GLU A 191 -14.72 15.18 0.78
C GLU A 191 -13.66 15.90 1.64
N GLN A 192 -12.44 15.33 1.71
CA GLN A 192 -11.32 16.00 2.40
C GLN A 192 -10.93 17.29 1.71
N ALA A 193 -10.86 17.29 0.38
CA ALA A 193 -10.50 18.46 -0.40
C ALA A 193 -11.54 19.58 -0.29
N ARG A 194 -12.82 19.22 -0.13
CA ARG A 194 -13.94 20.18 0.07
C ARG A 194 -14.17 20.57 1.53
N GLY A 195 -13.48 19.94 2.50
CA GLY A 195 -13.71 20.14 3.94
C GLY A 195 -15.05 19.58 4.44
N GLU A 196 -15.57 18.57 3.76
CA GLU A 196 -16.84 17.92 4.08
C GLU A 196 -16.64 16.80 5.12
N LYS A 197 -17.76 16.24 5.61
CA LYS A 197 -17.74 15.16 6.58
C LYS A 197 -17.17 13.88 5.96
N LEU A 198 -16.13 13.33 6.59
CA LEU A 198 -15.51 12.08 6.16
C LEU A 198 -16.35 10.86 6.54
N THR A 199 -16.32 9.87 5.66
CA THR A 199 -17.01 8.60 5.82
C THR A 199 -16.06 7.42 5.50
N ALA A 200 -16.51 6.20 5.68
CA ALA A 200 -15.80 5.00 5.25
C ALA A 200 -15.40 5.05 3.76
N SER A 201 -16.28 5.66 2.93
CA SER A 201 -16.05 5.83 1.49
C SER A 201 -14.85 6.75 1.17
N SER A 202 -14.47 7.65 2.08
CA SER A 202 -13.28 8.51 1.93
C SER A 202 -11.99 7.67 1.94
N ASP A 203 -11.90 6.68 2.84
CA ASP A 203 -10.75 5.75 2.88
C ASP A 203 -10.68 4.88 1.62
N LEU A 204 -11.83 4.45 1.08
CA LEU A 204 -11.88 3.67 -0.15
C LEU A 204 -11.39 4.47 -1.35
N TYR A 205 -11.78 5.75 -1.46
CA TYR A 205 -11.26 6.64 -2.50
C TYR A 205 -9.73 6.76 -2.41
N SER A 206 -9.19 7.04 -1.23
CA SER A 206 -7.74 7.13 -1.01
C SER A 206 -7.02 5.82 -1.35
N LEU A 207 -7.63 4.65 -1.06
CA LEU A 207 -7.12 3.36 -1.50
C LEU A 207 -7.17 3.22 -3.04
N GLY A 208 -8.19 3.75 -3.70
CA GLY A 208 -8.26 3.84 -5.16
C GLY A 208 -7.12 4.64 -5.76
N VAL A 209 -6.75 5.77 -5.13
CA VAL A 209 -5.57 6.57 -5.53
C VAL A 209 -4.28 5.77 -5.37
N VAL A 210 -4.14 5.02 -4.27
CA VAL A 210 -3.00 4.12 -4.05
C VAL A 210 -2.96 3.03 -5.12
N MET A 211 -4.11 2.44 -5.48
CA MET A 211 -4.19 1.44 -6.56
C MET A 211 -3.77 2.03 -7.90
N PHE A 212 -4.23 3.24 -8.21
CA PHE A 212 -3.80 3.94 -9.42
C PHE A 212 -2.29 4.11 -9.45
N GLU A 213 -1.68 4.56 -8.35
CA GLU A 213 -0.23 4.75 -8.26
C GLU A 213 0.54 3.42 -8.37
N MET A 214 0.05 2.34 -7.74
CA MET A 214 0.66 1.01 -7.90
C MET A 214 0.73 0.58 -9.37
N LEU A 215 -0.31 0.86 -10.15
CA LEU A 215 -0.45 0.43 -11.55
C LEU A 215 0.25 1.37 -12.54
N ALA A 216 0.18 2.68 -12.31
CA ALA A 216 0.69 3.73 -13.21
C ALA A 216 2.10 4.22 -12.83
N GLY A 217 2.60 3.93 -11.62
CA GLY A 217 3.86 4.44 -11.09
C GLY A 217 3.81 5.90 -10.60
N ARG A 218 2.64 6.51 -10.65
CA ARG A 218 2.39 7.90 -10.23
C ARG A 218 0.95 8.08 -9.77
N PRO A 219 0.65 9.04 -8.88
CA PRO A 219 -0.73 9.34 -8.53
C PRO A 219 -1.52 9.88 -9.75
N PRO A 220 -2.89 9.80 -9.73
CA PRO A 220 -3.73 10.24 -10.84
C PRO A 220 -3.60 11.74 -11.09
N PHE A 221 -3.45 12.53 -10.05
CA PHE A 221 -3.38 13.98 -10.13
C PHE A 221 -2.01 14.48 -9.69
N ILE A 222 -1.49 15.47 -10.41
CA ILE A 222 -0.25 16.17 -10.11
C ILE A 222 -0.46 17.65 -10.36
N GLY A 223 0.25 18.48 -9.62
CA GLY A 223 0.11 19.93 -9.76
C GLY A 223 1.23 20.67 -9.05
N PRO A 224 1.39 21.96 -9.33
CA PRO A 224 2.45 22.78 -8.77
C PRO A 224 2.27 23.07 -7.27
N THR A 225 1.04 22.92 -6.75
CA THR A 225 0.71 23.19 -5.35
C THR A 225 -0.22 22.13 -4.78
N ALA A 226 -0.18 21.90 -3.47
CA ALA A 226 -1.11 21.02 -2.78
C ALA A 226 -2.59 21.43 -3.00
N VAL A 227 -2.86 22.72 -3.10
CA VAL A 227 -4.20 23.25 -3.39
C VAL A 227 -4.66 22.83 -4.79
N SER A 228 -3.80 22.94 -5.81
CA SER A 228 -4.16 22.52 -7.17
C SER A 228 -4.44 21.03 -7.28
N ILE A 229 -3.71 20.18 -6.53
CA ILE A 229 -3.94 18.75 -6.45
C ILE A 229 -5.28 18.46 -5.73
N ALA A 230 -5.54 19.11 -4.59
CA ALA A 230 -6.79 18.98 -3.86
C ALA A 230 -8.00 19.36 -4.74
N MET A 231 -7.92 20.44 -5.52
CA MET A 231 -8.98 20.83 -6.47
C MET A 231 -9.22 19.75 -7.54
N GLN A 232 -8.17 19.11 -8.05
CA GLN A 232 -8.32 17.99 -9.00
C GLN A 232 -9.01 16.79 -8.35
N HIS A 233 -8.67 16.44 -7.10
CA HIS A 233 -9.40 15.41 -6.36
C HIS A 233 -10.87 15.75 -6.21
N ALA A 234 -11.20 17.03 -5.95
CA ALA A 234 -12.58 17.47 -5.75
C ALA A 234 -13.44 17.41 -7.03
N SER A 235 -12.85 17.64 -8.23
CA SER A 235 -13.66 17.90 -9.43
C SER A 235 -13.18 17.23 -10.72
N THR A 236 -11.91 16.78 -10.81
CA THR A 236 -11.36 16.25 -12.07
C THR A 236 -11.40 14.73 -12.08
N TYR A 237 -11.90 14.12 -13.17
CA TYR A 237 -11.83 12.67 -13.33
C TYR A 237 -10.39 12.20 -13.57
N PRO A 238 -10.02 11.00 -13.05
CA PRO A 238 -8.69 10.46 -13.26
C PRO A 238 -8.44 10.15 -14.74
N PRO A 239 -7.20 10.26 -15.23
CA PRO A 239 -6.85 9.81 -16.57
C PRO A 239 -6.96 8.27 -16.64
N SER A 240 -7.15 7.72 -17.87
CA SER A 240 -7.15 6.26 -18.08
C SER A 240 -5.79 5.68 -17.71
N LEU A 241 -5.82 4.57 -16.97
CA LEU A 241 -4.62 3.80 -16.59
C LEU A 241 -3.87 3.25 -17.82
N HIS A 242 -4.58 2.94 -18.90
CA HIS A 242 -3.98 2.45 -20.16
C HIS A 242 -3.03 3.46 -20.81
N GLN A 243 -3.14 4.77 -20.49
CA GLN A 243 -2.18 5.79 -20.96
C GLN A 243 -0.79 5.59 -20.34
N PHE A 244 -0.71 4.98 -19.16
CA PHE A 244 0.53 4.75 -18.40
C PHE A 244 1.02 3.30 -18.51
N ASN A 245 0.08 2.35 -18.59
CA ASN A 245 0.38 0.93 -18.70
C ASN A 245 -0.70 0.22 -19.52
N PRO A 246 -0.45 -0.03 -20.83
CA PRO A 246 -1.41 -0.68 -21.72
C PRO A 246 -1.79 -2.12 -21.33
N ASN A 247 -0.99 -2.76 -20.47
CA ASN A 247 -1.20 -4.15 -20.07
C ASN A 247 -2.13 -4.32 -18.87
N ILE A 248 -2.75 -3.24 -18.37
CA ILE A 248 -3.69 -3.31 -17.27
C ILE A 248 -4.99 -3.98 -17.74
N PRO A 249 -5.45 -5.04 -17.03
CA PRO A 249 -6.72 -5.68 -17.38
C PRO A 249 -7.90 -4.69 -17.27
N PRO A 250 -8.79 -4.63 -18.27
CA PRO A 250 -9.94 -3.71 -18.25
C PRO A 250 -10.82 -3.84 -17.01
N ALA A 251 -11.01 -5.06 -16.49
CA ALA A 251 -11.78 -5.29 -15.27
C ALA A 251 -11.14 -4.63 -14.03
N LEU A 252 -9.80 -4.59 -13.96
CA LEU A 252 -9.09 -3.90 -12.88
C LEU A 252 -9.22 -2.38 -13.02
N GLU A 253 -9.09 -1.83 -14.23
CA GLU A 253 -9.30 -0.40 -14.46
C GLU A 253 -10.71 0.03 -14.06
N GLN A 254 -11.75 -0.75 -14.39
CA GLN A 254 -13.13 -0.47 -13.99
C GLN A 254 -13.29 -0.39 -12.46
N ILE A 255 -12.61 -1.25 -11.70
CA ILE A 255 -12.62 -1.18 -10.22
C ILE A 255 -11.99 0.14 -9.74
N VAL A 256 -10.85 0.53 -10.34
CA VAL A 256 -10.15 1.77 -9.97
C VAL A 256 -10.99 2.99 -10.35
N VAL A 257 -11.61 3.01 -11.52
CA VAL A 257 -12.51 4.09 -11.95
C VAL A 257 -13.70 4.21 -10.98
N LYS A 258 -14.39 3.10 -10.68
CA LYS A 258 -15.52 3.09 -9.76
C LYS A 258 -15.15 3.66 -8.38
N VAL A 259 -14.03 3.26 -7.80
CA VAL A 259 -13.65 3.74 -6.46
C VAL A 259 -13.19 5.20 -6.46
N LEU A 260 -12.75 5.74 -7.62
CA LEU A 260 -12.35 7.14 -7.80
C LEU A 260 -13.49 8.06 -8.23
N GLU A 261 -14.76 7.61 -8.21
CA GLU A 261 -15.92 8.47 -8.39
C GLU A 261 -15.97 9.59 -7.35
N LYS A 262 -16.48 10.75 -7.77
CA LYS A 262 -16.43 11.95 -6.92
C LYS A 262 -17.44 11.89 -5.80
N GLU A 263 -18.64 11.41 -6.11
CA GLU A 263 -19.70 11.28 -5.10
C GLU A 263 -19.54 9.95 -4.34
N PRO A 264 -19.57 9.98 -3.00
CA PRO A 264 -19.39 8.78 -2.18
C PRO A 264 -20.38 7.65 -2.49
N GLY A 265 -21.62 8.01 -2.92
CA GLY A 265 -22.68 7.04 -3.26
C GLY A 265 -22.44 6.26 -4.55
N ASP A 266 -21.57 6.76 -5.45
CA ASP A 266 -21.25 6.10 -6.72
C ASP A 266 -20.08 5.12 -6.59
N ARG A 267 -19.40 5.10 -5.43
CA ARG A 267 -18.31 4.19 -5.10
C ARG A 267 -18.82 2.84 -4.60
N PHE A 268 -17.95 2.03 -4.02
CA PHE A 268 -18.34 0.83 -3.28
C PHE A 268 -19.00 1.22 -1.95
N LEU A 269 -20.08 0.52 -1.59
CA LEU A 269 -20.84 0.78 -0.36
C LEU A 269 -20.05 0.45 0.91
N SER A 270 -19.07 -0.45 0.82
CA SER A 270 -18.24 -0.87 1.94
C SER A 270 -16.89 -1.41 1.49
N ALA A 271 -15.92 -1.48 2.42
CA ALA A 271 -14.66 -2.13 2.18
C ALA A 271 -14.82 -3.63 1.89
N ALA A 272 -15.84 -4.28 2.44
CA ALA A 272 -16.15 -5.68 2.13
C ALA A 272 -16.61 -5.88 0.69
N GLU A 273 -17.47 -5.00 0.16
CA GLU A 273 -17.89 -5.05 -1.26
C GLU A 273 -16.71 -4.84 -2.18
N MET A 274 -15.88 -3.82 -1.92
CA MET A 274 -14.66 -3.58 -2.69
C MET A 274 -13.71 -4.78 -2.64
N GLN A 275 -13.49 -5.37 -1.45
CA GLN A 275 -12.66 -6.57 -1.29
C GLN A 275 -13.16 -7.74 -2.12
N GLN A 276 -14.46 -7.96 -2.15
CA GLN A 276 -15.09 -9.02 -2.95
C GLN A 276 -14.84 -8.81 -4.45
N ALA A 277 -15.00 -7.58 -4.94
CA ALA A 277 -14.72 -7.22 -6.34
C ALA A 277 -13.25 -7.45 -6.70
N LEU A 278 -12.31 -7.03 -5.83
CA LEU A 278 -10.87 -7.24 -6.01
C LEU A 278 -10.52 -8.73 -6.07
N ARG A 279 -11.05 -9.54 -5.15
CA ARG A 279 -10.81 -11.00 -5.11
C ARG A 279 -11.39 -11.71 -6.33
N GLN A 280 -12.56 -11.31 -6.78
CA GLN A 280 -13.17 -11.89 -7.98
C GLN A 280 -12.32 -11.56 -9.21
N CYS A 281 -11.91 -10.30 -9.40
CA CYS A 281 -11.03 -9.89 -10.49
C CYS A 281 -9.70 -10.68 -10.46
N ALA A 282 -9.08 -10.85 -9.29
CA ALA A 282 -7.85 -11.65 -9.15
C ALA A 282 -8.05 -13.13 -9.54
N LYS A 283 -9.20 -13.71 -9.17
CA LYS A 283 -9.56 -15.09 -9.55
C LYS A 283 -9.70 -15.24 -11.06
N ASP A 284 -10.42 -14.30 -11.70
CA ASP A 284 -10.66 -14.35 -13.14
C ASP A 284 -9.35 -14.19 -13.94
N LEU A 285 -8.47 -13.27 -13.52
CA LEU A 285 -7.14 -13.10 -14.14
C LEU A 285 -6.27 -14.36 -14.00
N ARG A 286 -6.30 -15.03 -12.84
CA ARG A 286 -5.56 -16.30 -12.65
C ARG A 286 -6.11 -17.41 -13.53
N GLN A 287 -7.41 -17.47 -13.75
CA GLN A 287 -8.04 -18.47 -14.63
C GLN A 287 -7.67 -18.23 -16.09
N GLN A 288 -7.72 -16.96 -16.57
CA GLN A 288 -7.30 -16.59 -17.92
C GLN A 288 -5.84 -16.94 -18.17
N ALA A 289 -4.94 -16.63 -17.23
CA ALA A 289 -3.52 -16.98 -17.36
C ALA A 289 -3.29 -18.49 -17.50
N ARG A 290 -4.03 -19.33 -16.76
CA ARG A 290 -3.94 -20.81 -16.86
C ARG A 290 -4.44 -21.33 -18.21
N GLN A 291 -5.51 -20.76 -18.76
CA GLN A 291 -6.08 -21.16 -20.05
C GLN A 291 -5.11 -20.86 -21.21
N HIS A 292 -4.38 -19.75 -21.14
CA HIS A 292 -3.38 -19.40 -22.16
C HIS A 292 -2.13 -20.29 -22.10
N GLN A 293 -1.80 -20.88 -20.97
CA GLN A 293 -0.67 -21.81 -20.81
C GLN A 293 -1.00 -23.24 -21.28
N THR A 294 -2.27 -23.60 -21.45
CA THR A 294 -2.72 -24.95 -21.86
C THR A 294 -2.94 -25.11 -23.35
N ILE A 295 -2.63 -24.11 -24.19
CA ILE A 295 -2.66 -24.29 -25.64
C ILE A 295 -1.40 -25.09 -26.01
N PRO A 296 -1.54 -26.37 -26.47
CA PRO A 296 -0.37 -27.13 -26.89
C PRO A 296 0.26 -26.44 -28.10
N SER A 297 1.59 -26.31 -28.06
CA SER A 297 2.34 -25.91 -29.25
C SER A 297 1.90 -26.79 -30.41
N PRO A 298 1.68 -26.24 -31.64
CA PRO A 298 1.38 -27.04 -32.79
C PRO A 298 2.45 -28.12 -32.93
N GLN A 299 2.06 -29.39 -32.81
CA GLN A 299 2.95 -30.48 -33.15
C GLN A 299 3.35 -30.28 -34.63
N LEU A 300 4.61 -29.91 -34.84
CA LEU A 300 5.19 -29.97 -36.15
C LEU A 300 5.03 -31.40 -36.66
N ALA A 301 4.12 -31.61 -37.59
CA ALA A 301 3.95 -32.87 -38.28
C ALA A 301 5.34 -33.31 -38.80
N PRO A 302 5.71 -34.59 -38.62
CA PRO A 302 6.99 -35.09 -39.14
C PRO A 302 7.02 -34.84 -40.68
N ARG A 303 7.96 -34.04 -41.14
CA ARG A 303 8.23 -33.90 -42.55
C ARG A 303 8.75 -35.25 -43.03
N ASN A 304 7.88 -36.01 -43.70
CA ASN A 304 8.29 -37.14 -44.52
C ASN A 304 9.16 -36.61 -45.67
N TYR A 305 10.46 -36.77 -45.57
CA TYR A 305 11.33 -36.64 -46.74
C TYR A 305 11.18 -37.93 -47.53
N PRO A 306 10.89 -37.91 -48.83
CA PRO A 306 10.95 -39.10 -49.66
C PRO A 306 12.41 -39.56 -49.71
N LEU A 307 12.64 -40.83 -49.35
CA LEU A 307 13.92 -41.49 -49.60
C LEU A 307 14.02 -41.69 -51.13
N ASP A 308 14.87 -40.91 -51.77
CA ASP A 308 15.22 -41.06 -53.16
C ASP A 308 16.13 -42.30 -53.27
N ALA A 309 15.57 -43.36 -53.89
CA ALA A 309 16.29 -44.59 -54.13
C ALA A 309 17.09 -44.45 -55.44
N GLY A 310 18.37 -44.57 -55.37
CA GLY A 310 19.17 -44.95 -56.51
C GLY A 310 20.16 -43.95 -57.06
N ASN A 311 21.39 -43.99 -56.58
CA ASN A 311 22.53 -43.94 -57.52
C ASN A 311 23.75 -44.61 -56.90
N GLN A 312 24.08 -45.84 -57.41
CA GLN A 312 25.37 -46.51 -57.18
C GLN A 312 26.46 -45.83 -58.00
N GLY A 313 27.20 -44.90 -57.43
CA GLY A 313 28.41 -44.32 -57.99
C GLY A 313 29.64 -44.87 -57.34
N GLN A 314 30.46 -45.60 -58.10
CA GLN A 314 31.73 -46.21 -57.75
C GLN A 314 32.70 -45.17 -57.14
N PHE A 315 33.20 -45.47 -55.95
CA PHE A 315 34.30 -44.73 -55.37
C PHE A 315 35.66 -45.31 -55.82
N HIS A 316 36.47 -44.51 -56.56
CA HIS A 316 37.90 -44.70 -56.71
C HIS A 316 38.67 -43.82 -55.74
N PRO A 317 39.62 -44.37 -54.97
CA PRO A 317 40.45 -43.56 -54.07
C PRO A 317 41.64 -42.97 -54.86
N PRO A 318 42.03 -41.69 -54.65
CA PRO A 318 43.23 -41.11 -55.21
C PRO A 318 44.47 -41.57 -54.39
N GLY A 319 45.51 -41.97 -55.16
CA GLY A 319 46.78 -42.46 -54.62
C GLY A 319 47.64 -41.36 -54.01
N TYR A 320 48.40 -41.75 -53.03
CA TYR A 320 49.49 -40.98 -52.41
C TYR A 320 50.68 -40.87 -53.42
N GLY A 321 51.12 -39.65 -53.70
CA GLY A 321 52.39 -39.32 -54.36
C GLY A 321 53.28 -38.56 -53.37
N HIS A 322 54.41 -39.15 -53.06
CA HIS A 322 55.53 -38.51 -52.38
C HIS A 322 56.21 -37.50 -53.32
N HIS A 323 56.44 -36.27 -52.77
CA HIS A 323 57.77 -35.59 -52.80
C HIS A 323 57.73 -34.42 -51.80
#